data_e210634a41ab2171b60ab3a54cbcfea8
#
_entry.id   e210634a41ab2171b60ab3a54cbcfea8
#
_cell.length_a   1.000
_cell.length_b   1.000
_cell.length_c   1.000
_cell.angle_alpha   90.00
_cell.angle_beta   90.00
_cell.angle_gamma   90.00
#
_symmetry.space_group_name_H-M   'P 1'
#
loop_
_entity.id
_entity.type
_entity.pdbx_description
1 polymer ?
#
loop_
_entity_poly.entity_id
_entity_poly.type
_entity_poly.pdbx_seq_one_letter_code
_entity_poly.pdbx_strand_id
1 'polypeptide(L)'
;RALAGLGNAVKGAVDVGVKAYDDYQNTKATEAYNLFQKAMNEKMYGENGIFIRQGEAAFDSTENMESALRDTAEEVSRQLKLNEYAREKLNRNIYQFSTRFMPKAMEYASEQRMKWADEQDRASLDLNFEGLLNNADDRHMRIMYLSTMEKTYNQYAERNGFSPAKKELGWKRVLSGAYSSLADKFITNGNLNAARELVNEDTLWLGGDQDRIRA
;
A
#
# COMPACT_ATOMS: atom_id res chain seq x y z
N ARG A 1 -4.82 41.28 -63.51
CA ARG A 1 -5.60 40.07 -63.07
C ARG A 1 -4.72 38.81 -62.90
N ALA A 2 -3.69 38.60 -63.69
CA ALA A 2 -2.78 37.43 -63.60
C ALA A 2 -1.98 37.37 -62.30
N LEU A 3 -1.52 38.47 -61.75
CA LEU A 3 -0.75 38.58 -60.52
C LEU A 3 -1.58 38.21 -59.26
N ALA A 4 -2.89 38.57 -59.26
CA ALA A 4 -3.81 38.26 -58.17
C ALA A 4 -4.12 36.71 -58.12
N GLY A 5 -4.20 36.06 -59.29
CA GLY A 5 -4.38 34.62 -59.39
C GLY A 5 -3.16 33.81 -58.90
N LEU A 6 -1.95 34.27 -59.18
CA LEU A 6 -0.70 33.69 -58.69
C LEU A 6 -0.58 33.82 -57.17
N GLY A 7 -0.96 34.97 -56.62
CA GLY A 7 -0.93 35.18 -55.16
C GLY A 7 -1.90 34.23 -54.42
N ASN A 8 -3.08 34.00 -54.95
CA ASN A 8 -4.06 33.06 -54.37
C ASN A 8 -3.65 31.59 -54.51
N ALA A 9 -3.02 31.22 -55.64
CA ALA A 9 -2.50 29.86 -55.82
C ALA A 9 -1.31 29.54 -54.89
N VAL A 10 -0.41 30.50 -54.70
CA VAL A 10 0.72 30.37 -53.74
C VAL A 10 0.20 30.28 -52.32
N LYS A 11 -0.78 31.11 -51.94
CA LYS A 11 -1.41 31.06 -50.61
C LYS A 11 -2.11 29.74 -50.35
N GLY A 12 -2.87 29.24 -51.33
CA GLY A 12 -3.52 27.93 -51.23
C GLY A 12 -2.52 26.76 -51.12
N ALA A 13 -1.38 26.81 -51.84
CA ALA A 13 -0.34 25.80 -51.72
C ALA A 13 0.38 25.83 -50.36
N VAL A 14 0.62 27.02 -49.79
CA VAL A 14 1.17 27.20 -48.47
C VAL A 14 0.22 26.66 -47.38
N ASP A 15 -1.08 27.00 -47.49
CA ASP A 15 -2.10 26.53 -46.54
C ASP A 15 -2.23 25.00 -46.54
N VAL A 16 -2.18 24.36 -47.73
CA VAL A 16 -2.17 22.89 -47.86
C VAL A 16 -0.91 22.28 -47.26
N GLY A 17 0.24 22.91 -47.49
CA GLY A 17 1.53 22.44 -46.90
C GLY A 17 1.54 22.54 -45.37
N VAL A 18 1.06 23.62 -44.81
CA VAL A 18 0.93 23.83 -43.36
C VAL A 18 0.01 22.79 -42.74
N LYS A 19 -1.14 22.56 -43.35
CA LYS A 19 -2.11 21.57 -42.86
C LYS A 19 -1.54 20.15 -42.88
N ALA A 20 -0.89 19.76 -43.97
CA ALA A 20 -0.24 18.45 -44.10
C ALA A 20 0.86 18.25 -43.05
N TYR A 21 1.63 19.30 -42.73
CA TYR A 21 2.65 19.27 -41.69
C TYR A 21 2.02 19.12 -40.29
N ASP A 22 0.96 19.85 -39.99
CA ASP A 22 0.22 19.77 -38.74
C ASP A 22 -0.40 18.39 -38.51
N ASP A 23 -1.01 17.82 -39.57
CA ASP A 23 -1.56 16.47 -39.53
C ASP A 23 -0.48 15.41 -39.29
N TYR A 24 0.70 15.56 -39.90
CA TYR A 24 1.84 14.68 -39.64
C TYR A 24 2.33 14.78 -38.18
N GLN A 25 2.47 15.97 -37.64
CA GLN A 25 2.89 16.17 -36.25
C GLN A 25 1.83 15.66 -35.24
N ASN A 26 0.55 15.82 -35.56
CA ASN A 26 -0.54 15.27 -34.78
C ASN A 26 -0.48 13.73 -34.73
N THR A 27 -0.22 13.10 -35.87
CA THR A 27 -0.06 11.65 -35.98
C THR A 27 1.13 11.16 -35.14
N LYS A 28 2.26 11.86 -35.23
CA LYS A 28 3.45 11.56 -34.40
C LYS A 28 3.18 11.69 -32.91
N ALA A 29 2.45 12.71 -32.47
CA ALA A 29 2.08 12.87 -31.08
C ALA A 29 1.16 11.74 -30.58
N THR A 30 0.26 11.26 -31.44
CA THR A 30 -0.62 10.14 -31.15
C THR A 30 0.18 8.82 -31.04
N GLU A 31 1.08 8.57 -31.98
CA GLU A 31 1.99 7.42 -31.94
C GLU A 31 2.84 7.43 -30.65
N ALA A 32 3.39 8.59 -30.32
CA ALA A 32 4.16 8.77 -29.09
C ALA A 32 3.34 8.44 -27.84
N TYR A 33 2.11 8.90 -27.75
CA TYR A 33 1.25 8.61 -26.63
C TYR A 33 0.88 7.13 -26.52
N ASN A 34 0.63 6.46 -27.64
CA ASN A 34 0.37 5.01 -27.66
C ASN A 34 1.58 4.21 -27.17
N LEU A 35 2.79 4.57 -27.60
CA LEU A 35 4.02 3.96 -27.11
C LEU A 35 4.24 4.23 -25.61
N PHE A 36 4.00 5.47 -25.18
CA PHE A 36 4.05 5.84 -23.77
C PHE A 36 3.07 5.00 -22.93
N GLN A 37 1.81 4.88 -23.34
CA GLN A 37 0.82 4.09 -22.63
C GLN A 37 1.22 2.61 -22.54
N LYS A 38 1.74 2.03 -23.62
CA LYS A 38 2.20 0.64 -23.63
C LYS A 38 3.35 0.42 -22.65
N ALA A 39 4.36 1.30 -22.68
CA ALA A 39 5.49 1.23 -21.76
C ALA A 39 5.09 1.45 -20.30
N MET A 40 4.21 2.42 -20.04
CA MET A 40 3.68 2.65 -18.71
C MET A 40 2.87 1.46 -18.19
N ASN A 41 2.07 0.82 -19.05
CA ASN A 41 1.30 -0.36 -18.65
C ASN A 41 2.22 -1.49 -18.18
N GLU A 42 3.33 -1.72 -18.89
CA GLU A 42 4.35 -2.70 -18.48
C GLU A 42 5.02 -2.31 -17.15
N LYS A 43 5.39 -1.02 -16.99
CA LYS A 43 6.00 -0.53 -15.74
C LYS A 43 5.02 -0.56 -14.54
N MET A 44 3.72 -0.45 -14.77
CA MET A 44 2.70 -0.51 -13.72
C MET A 44 2.30 -1.93 -13.35
N TYR A 45 2.13 -2.81 -14.35
CA TYR A 45 1.47 -4.13 -14.18
C TYR A 45 2.29 -5.32 -14.70
N GLY A 46 3.49 -5.10 -15.27
CA GLY A 46 4.40 -6.16 -15.67
C GLY A 46 4.91 -6.95 -14.46
N GLU A 47 5.76 -7.95 -14.70
CA GLU A 47 6.25 -8.89 -13.67
C GLU A 47 6.86 -8.19 -12.43
N ASN A 48 7.56 -7.06 -12.62
CA ASN A 48 8.12 -6.22 -11.56
C ASN A 48 7.41 -4.85 -11.47
N GLY A 49 6.16 -4.81 -11.89
CA GLY A 49 5.38 -3.58 -11.98
C GLY A 49 5.11 -2.91 -10.63
N ILE A 50 4.90 -1.59 -10.67
CA ILE A 50 4.70 -0.76 -9.49
C ILE A 50 3.55 -1.31 -8.62
N PHE A 51 2.43 -1.72 -9.24
CA PHE A 51 1.24 -2.23 -8.54
C PHE A 51 1.26 -3.76 -8.30
N ILE A 52 2.36 -4.44 -8.59
CA ILE A 52 2.53 -5.88 -8.32
C ILE A 52 3.41 -6.11 -7.10
N ARG A 53 4.29 -5.16 -6.78
CA ARG A 53 5.16 -5.23 -5.60
C ARG A 53 4.34 -5.22 -4.33
N GLN A 54 4.80 -5.92 -3.30
CA GLN A 54 4.13 -6.01 -2.00
C GLN A 54 5.07 -5.65 -0.85
N GLY A 55 4.49 -5.34 0.30
CA GLY A 55 5.24 -4.99 1.50
C GLY A 55 6.17 -3.81 1.28
N GLU A 56 7.38 -3.87 1.83
CA GLU A 56 8.39 -2.80 1.76
C GLU A 56 8.78 -2.43 0.32
N ALA A 57 8.80 -3.40 -0.60
CA ALA A 57 9.11 -3.14 -2.01
C ALA A 57 8.09 -2.23 -2.73
N ALA A 58 6.93 -2.01 -2.14
CA ALA A 58 5.87 -1.15 -2.67
C ALA A 58 5.82 0.24 -1.99
N PHE A 59 6.63 0.51 -0.98
CA PHE A 59 6.57 1.76 -0.23
C PHE A 59 6.90 2.99 -1.07
N ASP A 60 7.79 2.83 -2.05
CA ASP A 60 8.24 3.88 -2.97
C ASP A 60 7.44 3.88 -4.28
N SER A 61 6.19 3.34 -4.28
CA SER A 61 5.36 3.26 -5.49
C SER A 61 5.06 4.64 -6.08
N THR A 62 4.97 5.69 -5.26
CA THR A 62 4.76 7.07 -5.70
C THR A 62 5.97 7.59 -6.46
N GLU A 63 7.15 7.48 -5.89
CA GLU A 63 8.43 7.92 -6.46
C GLU A 63 8.77 7.11 -7.72
N ASN A 64 8.49 5.81 -7.69
CA ASN A 64 8.65 4.93 -8.84
C ASN A 64 7.71 5.31 -9.98
N MET A 65 6.46 5.73 -9.68
CA MET A 65 5.52 6.20 -10.68
C MET A 65 5.98 7.52 -11.30
N GLU A 66 6.45 8.49 -10.51
CA GLU A 66 6.99 9.75 -11.01
C GLU A 66 8.19 9.53 -11.94
N SER A 67 9.13 8.69 -11.53
CA SER A 67 10.30 8.35 -12.36
C SER A 67 9.88 7.64 -13.65
N ALA A 68 8.96 6.69 -13.54
CA ALA A 68 8.44 5.97 -14.71
C ALA A 68 7.77 6.90 -15.72
N LEU A 69 6.97 7.85 -15.27
CA LEU A 69 6.31 8.85 -16.11
C LEU A 69 7.35 9.71 -16.85
N ARG A 70 8.30 10.27 -16.12
CA ARG A 70 9.35 11.14 -16.68
C ARG A 70 10.23 10.38 -17.68
N ASP A 71 10.79 9.26 -17.26
CA ASP A 71 11.77 8.51 -18.04
C ASP A 71 11.14 7.95 -19.31
N THR A 72 9.87 7.49 -19.23
CA THR A 72 9.13 6.99 -20.42
C THR A 72 8.81 8.13 -21.38
N ALA A 73 8.44 9.31 -20.87
CA ALA A 73 8.18 10.48 -21.70
C ALA A 73 9.42 10.91 -22.48
N GLU A 74 10.57 10.94 -21.83
CA GLU A 74 11.85 11.30 -22.43
C GLU A 74 12.29 10.26 -23.46
N GLU A 75 12.17 8.96 -23.14
CA GLU A 75 12.53 7.87 -24.03
C GLU A 75 11.71 7.90 -25.33
N VAL A 76 10.38 7.99 -25.21
CA VAL A 76 9.49 8.07 -26.38
C VAL A 76 9.76 9.31 -27.22
N SER A 77 9.94 10.47 -26.57
CA SER A 77 10.26 11.75 -27.26
C SER A 77 11.55 11.64 -28.06
N ARG A 78 12.56 10.98 -27.51
CA ARG A 78 13.85 10.76 -28.16
C ARG A 78 13.76 9.73 -29.31
N GLN A 79 13.06 8.62 -29.08
CA GLN A 79 12.87 7.56 -30.05
C GLN A 79 12.19 8.06 -31.32
N LEU A 80 11.14 8.87 -31.19
CA LEU A 80 10.38 9.39 -32.31
C LEU A 80 10.91 10.75 -32.84
N LYS A 81 11.97 11.29 -32.23
CA LYS A 81 12.54 12.60 -32.59
C LYS A 81 11.46 13.67 -32.68
N LEU A 82 10.63 13.78 -31.63
CA LEU A 82 9.50 14.70 -31.60
C LEU A 82 10.01 16.14 -31.64
N ASN A 83 9.36 16.98 -32.48
CA ASN A 83 9.52 18.41 -32.43
C ASN A 83 8.79 19.01 -31.22
N GLU A 84 8.95 20.31 -30.99
CA GLU A 84 8.38 21.02 -29.84
C GLU A 84 6.85 20.88 -29.77
N TYR A 85 6.14 21.07 -30.89
CA TYR A 85 4.68 20.95 -30.97
C TYR A 85 4.17 19.55 -30.59
N ALA A 86 4.74 18.50 -31.18
CA ALA A 86 4.35 17.12 -30.89
C ALA A 86 4.70 16.74 -29.44
N ARG A 87 5.81 17.27 -28.88
CA ARG A 87 6.20 17.08 -27.49
C ARG A 87 5.24 17.76 -26.51
N GLU A 88 4.83 18.99 -26.78
CA GLU A 88 3.82 19.67 -25.96
C GLU A 88 2.49 18.89 -25.93
N LYS A 89 2.08 18.35 -27.06
CA LYS A 89 0.86 17.55 -27.15
C LYS A 89 1.00 16.23 -26.36
N LEU A 90 2.15 15.57 -26.47
CA LEU A 90 2.46 14.40 -25.65
C LEU A 90 2.42 14.76 -24.16
N ASN A 91 3.06 15.85 -23.74
CA ASN A 91 3.10 16.29 -22.35
C ASN A 91 1.70 16.56 -21.77
N ARG A 92 0.80 17.14 -22.54
CA ARG A 92 -0.61 17.32 -22.13
C ARG A 92 -1.32 15.99 -21.86
N ASN A 93 -1.11 15.01 -22.72
CA ASN A 93 -1.67 13.67 -22.55
C ASN A 93 -1.05 12.94 -21.33
N ILE A 94 0.26 13.08 -21.13
CA ILE A 94 0.96 12.54 -19.97
C ILE A 94 0.46 13.20 -18.68
N TYR A 95 0.21 14.49 -18.67
CA TYR A 95 -0.39 15.17 -17.52
C TYR A 95 -1.76 14.57 -17.17
N GLN A 96 -2.64 14.34 -18.14
CA GLN A 96 -3.93 13.67 -17.91
C GLN A 96 -3.75 12.23 -17.41
N PHE A 97 -2.76 11.53 -17.92
CA PHE A 97 -2.42 10.19 -17.43
C PHE A 97 -1.93 10.24 -15.97
N SER A 98 -1.03 11.17 -15.64
CA SER A 98 -0.47 11.32 -14.30
C SER A 98 -1.55 11.69 -13.27
N THR A 99 -2.47 12.59 -13.58
CA THR A 99 -3.59 12.95 -12.69
C THR A 99 -4.49 11.77 -12.34
N ARG A 100 -4.54 10.76 -13.20
CA ARG A 100 -5.30 9.52 -12.96
C ARG A 100 -4.54 8.49 -12.15
N PHE A 101 -3.23 8.34 -12.38
CA PHE A 101 -2.46 7.22 -11.83
C PHE A 101 -1.59 7.59 -10.62
N MET A 102 -1.19 8.85 -10.46
CA MET A 102 -0.45 9.29 -9.26
C MET A 102 -1.24 9.07 -7.96
N PRO A 103 -2.54 9.46 -7.87
CA PRO A 103 -3.31 9.16 -6.66
C PRO A 103 -3.40 7.67 -6.36
N LYS A 104 -3.50 6.82 -7.39
CA LYS A 104 -3.52 5.36 -7.21
C LYS A 104 -2.18 4.81 -6.68
N ALA A 105 -1.06 5.35 -7.14
CA ALA A 105 0.25 4.96 -6.62
C ALA A 105 0.42 5.36 -5.15
N MET A 106 -0.06 6.54 -4.77
CA MET A 106 -0.06 7.02 -3.38
C MET A 106 -0.94 6.14 -2.48
N GLU A 107 -2.16 5.83 -2.92
CA GLU A 107 -3.10 4.95 -2.22
C GLU A 107 -2.50 3.55 -2.06
N TYR A 108 -1.95 2.98 -3.14
CA TYR A 108 -1.30 1.67 -3.12
C TYR A 108 -0.13 1.62 -2.13
N ALA A 109 0.77 2.59 -2.16
CA ALA A 109 1.89 2.68 -1.22
C ALA A 109 1.39 2.76 0.24
N SER A 110 0.35 3.56 0.50
CA SER A 110 -0.27 3.69 1.82
C SER A 110 -0.89 2.38 2.30
N GLU A 111 -1.65 1.69 1.45
CA GLU A 111 -2.24 0.38 1.77
C GLU A 111 -1.17 -0.67 2.08
N GLN A 112 -0.09 -0.71 1.30
CA GLN A 112 0.99 -1.66 1.52
C GLN A 112 1.74 -1.38 2.83
N ARG A 113 1.96 -0.12 3.18
CA ARG A 113 2.53 0.28 4.49
C ARG A 113 1.63 -0.15 5.65
N MET A 114 0.32 0.04 5.52
CA MET A 114 -0.63 -0.39 6.55
C MET A 114 -0.65 -1.90 6.71
N LYS A 115 -0.73 -2.67 5.62
CA LYS A 115 -0.69 -4.14 5.65
C LYS A 115 0.59 -4.66 6.29
N TRP A 116 1.73 -4.12 5.87
CA TRP A 116 3.02 -4.50 6.44
C TRP A 116 3.09 -4.20 7.95
N ALA A 117 2.64 -3.03 8.39
CA ALA A 117 2.61 -2.68 9.80
C ALA A 117 1.68 -3.61 10.60
N ASP A 118 0.53 -4.00 10.03
CA ASP A 118 -0.38 -4.96 10.66
C ASP A 118 0.24 -6.37 10.78
N GLU A 119 1.01 -6.78 9.79
CA GLU A 119 1.78 -8.04 9.83
C GLU A 119 2.87 -8.01 10.89
N GLN A 120 3.61 -6.90 11.03
CA GLN A 120 4.61 -6.73 12.09
C GLN A 120 3.97 -6.75 13.48
N ASP A 121 2.82 -6.10 13.66
CA ASP A 121 2.12 -6.14 14.94
C ASP A 121 1.64 -7.54 15.30
N ARG A 122 1.12 -8.31 14.34
CA ARG A 122 0.73 -9.71 14.55
C ARG A 122 1.93 -10.55 14.94
N ALA A 123 3.03 -10.45 14.20
CA ALA A 123 4.27 -11.16 14.52
C ALA A 123 4.80 -10.81 15.93
N SER A 124 4.70 -9.53 16.32
CA SER A 124 5.07 -9.07 17.66
C SER A 124 4.13 -9.64 18.73
N LEU A 125 2.81 -9.68 18.49
CA LEU A 125 1.87 -10.29 19.42
C LEU A 125 2.15 -11.79 19.60
N ASP A 126 2.37 -12.53 18.53
CA ASP A 126 2.66 -13.96 18.54
C ASP A 126 3.97 -14.25 19.29
N LEU A 127 5.05 -13.49 19.02
CA LEU A 127 6.33 -13.63 19.70
C LEU A 127 6.21 -13.37 21.22
N ASN A 128 5.49 -12.31 21.60
CA ASN A 128 5.29 -11.99 23.02
C ASN A 128 4.35 -13.00 23.69
N PHE A 129 3.39 -13.56 22.98
CA PHE A 129 2.56 -14.64 23.47
C PHE A 129 3.37 -15.93 23.71
N GLU A 130 4.26 -16.32 22.80
CA GLU A 130 5.18 -17.43 23.00
C GLU A 130 6.11 -17.17 24.20
N GLY A 131 6.65 -15.94 24.31
CA GLY A 131 7.48 -15.52 25.44
C GLY A 131 6.72 -15.62 26.77
N LEU A 132 5.45 -15.19 26.80
CA LEU A 132 4.56 -15.32 27.96
C LEU A 132 4.41 -16.78 28.39
N LEU A 133 4.12 -17.69 27.46
CA LEU A 133 3.98 -19.11 27.75
C LEU A 133 5.31 -19.74 28.21
N ASN A 134 6.42 -19.39 27.60
CA ASN A 134 7.72 -19.95 27.95
C ASN A 134 8.21 -19.50 29.33
N ASN A 135 7.73 -18.37 29.83
CA ASN A 135 8.04 -17.83 31.14
C ASN A 135 6.83 -17.83 32.08
N ALA A 136 5.94 -18.84 31.93
CA ALA A 136 4.69 -18.93 32.69
C ALA A 136 4.86 -18.89 34.19
N ASP A 137 5.94 -19.46 34.75
CA ASP A 137 6.21 -19.51 36.17
C ASP A 137 6.81 -18.19 36.73
N ASP A 138 7.31 -17.28 35.86
CA ASP A 138 7.86 -15.99 36.27
C ASP A 138 6.81 -14.90 36.16
N ARG A 139 6.27 -14.44 37.29
CA ARG A 139 5.24 -13.39 37.35
C ARG A 139 5.73 -12.08 36.73
N HIS A 140 6.99 -11.70 36.94
CA HIS A 140 7.52 -10.44 36.40
C HIS A 140 7.59 -10.49 34.88
N MET A 141 8.06 -11.59 34.31
CA MET A 141 8.10 -11.80 32.86
C MET A 141 6.69 -11.84 32.26
N ARG A 142 5.71 -12.48 32.91
CA ARG A 142 4.31 -12.47 32.44
C ARG A 142 3.78 -11.04 32.31
N ILE A 143 3.99 -10.21 33.35
CA ILE A 143 3.54 -8.79 33.32
C ILE A 143 4.23 -8.04 32.18
N MET A 144 5.51 -8.24 31.97
CA MET A 144 6.27 -7.59 30.90
C MET A 144 5.73 -7.97 29.51
N TYR A 145 5.50 -9.26 29.25
CA TYR A 145 4.97 -9.72 27.95
C TYR A 145 3.54 -9.23 27.72
N LEU A 146 2.67 -9.32 28.71
CA LEU A 146 1.29 -8.82 28.62
C LEU A 146 1.26 -7.31 28.37
N SER A 147 2.10 -6.53 29.05
CA SER A 147 2.20 -5.08 28.81
C SER A 147 2.69 -4.75 27.38
N THR A 148 3.64 -5.55 26.87
CA THR A 148 4.13 -5.37 25.49
C THR A 148 3.05 -5.73 24.48
N MET A 149 2.31 -6.82 24.70
CA MET A 149 1.17 -7.22 23.86
C MET A 149 0.08 -6.15 23.85
N GLU A 150 -0.24 -5.56 25.03
CA GLU A 150 -1.21 -4.48 25.13
C GLU A 150 -0.80 -3.25 24.32
N LYS A 151 0.47 -2.85 24.44
CA LYS A 151 1.00 -1.72 23.67
C LYS A 151 0.91 -1.98 22.17
N THR A 152 1.34 -3.17 21.71
CA THR A 152 1.26 -3.56 20.29
C THR A 152 -0.18 -3.58 19.79
N TYR A 153 -1.10 -4.18 20.56
CA TYR A 153 -2.51 -4.20 20.22
C TYR A 153 -3.12 -2.79 20.14
N ASN A 154 -2.75 -1.90 21.07
CA ASN A 154 -3.21 -0.52 21.06
C ASN A 154 -2.75 0.22 19.80
N GLN A 155 -1.49 0.05 19.38
CA GLN A 155 -0.96 0.64 18.14
C GLN A 155 -1.70 0.12 16.91
N TYR A 156 -1.93 -1.19 16.83
CA TYR A 156 -2.73 -1.82 15.79
C TYR A 156 -4.16 -1.23 15.73
N ALA A 157 -4.84 -1.15 16.88
CA ALA A 157 -6.22 -0.67 16.98
C ALA A 157 -6.34 0.82 16.59
N GLU A 158 -5.38 1.65 16.99
CA GLU A 158 -5.33 3.08 16.64
C GLU A 158 -5.10 3.28 15.14
N ARG A 159 -4.13 2.58 14.55
CA ARG A 159 -3.87 2.62 13.10
C ARG A 159 -5.09 2.20 12.28
N ASN A 160 -5.82 1.19 12.75
CA ASN A 160 -7.02 0.68 12.09
C ASN A 160 -8.32 1.44 12.46
N GLY A 161 -8.23 2.55 13.19
CA GLY A 161 -9.36 3.42 13.50
C GLY A 161 -10.44 2.74 14.35
N PHE A 162 -10.07 1.84 15.27
CA PHE A 162 -11.04 1.17 16.13
C PHE A 162 -11.67 2.17 17.11
N SER A 163 -12.98 2.08 17.27
CA SER A 163 -13.67 2.81 18.33
C SER A 163 -13.20 2.33 19.71
N PRO A 164 -13.28 3.17 20.76
CA PRO A 164 -12.88 2.77 22.12
C PRO A 164 -13.50 1.46 22.58
N ALA A 165 -14.79 1.24 22.31
CA ALA A 165 -15.48 0.00 22.66
C ALA A 165 -14.96 -1.21 21.89
N LYS A 166 -14.67 -1.05 20.59
CA LYS A 166 -14.07 -2.13 19.76
C LYS A 166 -12.65 -2.46 20.21
N LYS A 167 -11.86 -1.43 20.55
CA LYS A 167 -10.50 -1.59 21.07
C LYS A 167 -10.50 -2.34 22.41
N GLU A 168 -11.35 -1.94 23.35
CA GLU A 168 -11.48 -2.60 24.66
C GLU A 168 -11.92 -4.06 24.53
N LEU A 169 -12.96 -4.34 23.74
CA LEU A 169 -13.45 -5.71 23.52
C LEU A 169 -12.40 -6.59 22.84
N GLY A 170 -11.68 -6.05 21.88
CA GLY A 170 -10.62 -6.80 21.18
C GLY A 170 -9.45 -7.10 22.12
N TRP A 171 -9.02 -6.16 22.95
CA TRP A 171 -7.99 -6.40 23.94
C TRP A 171 -8.42 -7.46 24.98
N LYS A 172 -9.66 -7.39 25.48
CA LYS A 172 -10.22 -8.43 26.35
C LYS A 172 -10.17 -9.83 25.72
N ARG A 173 -10.40 -9.96 24.44
CA ARG A 173 -10.27 -11.24 23.72
C ARG A 173 -8.83 -11.74 23.70
N VAL A 174 -7.88 -10.88 23.38
CA VAL A 174 -6.44 -11.22 23.39
C VAL A 174 -6.01 -11.66 24.78
N LEU A 175 -6.38 -10.89 25.79
CA LEU A 175 -6.03 -11.15 27.18
C LEU A 175 -6.65 -12.46 27.69
N SER A 176 -7.94 -12.67 27.44
CA SER A 176 -8.66 -13.91 27.82
C SER A 176 -8.03 -15.15 27.16
N GLY A 177 -7.65 -15.06 25.87
CA GLY A 177 -6.93 -16.12 25.18
C GLY A 177 -5.56 -16.43 25.81
N ALA A 178 -4.82 -15.38 26.18
CA ALA A 178 -3.52 -15.50 26.82
C ALA A 178 -3.62 -16.17 28.20
N TYR A 179 -4.56 -15.76 29.03
CA TYR A 179 -4.81 -16.37 30.33
C TYR A 179 -5.32 -17.81 30.22
N SER A 180 -6.20 -18.12 29.28
CA SER A 180 -6.61 -19.50 28.99
C SER A 180 -5.42 -20.40 28.68
N SER A 181 -4.54 -19.97 27.82
CA SER A 181 -3.36 -20.75 27.42
C SER A 181 -2.36 -20.92 28.58
N LEU A 182 -2.19 -19.88 29.42
CA LEU A 182 -1.38 -19.98 30.64
C LEU A 182 -1.98 -20.99 31.63
N ALA A 183 -3.28 -20.95 31.87
CA ALA A 183 -3.99 -21.89 32.74
C ALA A 183 -3.87 -23.33 32.23
N ASP A 184 -4.10 -23.57 30.92
CA ASP A 184 -3.92 -24.88 30.31
C ASP A 184 -2.48 -25.39 30.46
N LYS A 185 -1.47 -24.52 30.35
CA LYS A 185 -0.06 -24.86 30.59
C LYS A 185 0.20 -25.27 32.04
N PHE A 186 -0.30 -24.51 33.01
CA PHE A 186 -0.17 -24.84 34.43
C PHE A 186 -0.86 -26.17 34.76
N ILE A 187 -2.08 -26.40 34.22
CA ILE A 187 -2.80 -27.68 34.40
C ILE A 187 -1.97 -28.84 33.82
N THR A 188 -1.48 -28.69 32.59
CA THR A 188 -0.68 -29.73 31.92
C THR A 188 0.60 -30.04 32.69
N ASN A 189 1.22 -29.06 33.35
CA ASN A 189 2.41 -29.23 34.17
C ASN A 189 2.10 -29.70 35.60
N GLY A 190 0.83 -29.95 35.94
CA GLY A 190 0.40 -30.39 37.27
C GLY A 190 0.35 -29.27 38.32
N ASN A 191 0.56 -28.02 37.94
CA ASN A 191 0.56 -26.86 38.84
C ASN A 191 -0.85 -26.27 38.99
N LEU A 192 -1.77 -27.05 39.57
CA LEU A 192 -3.17 -26.67 39.74
C LEU A 192 -3.37 -25.41 40.61
N ASN A 193 -2.47 -25.15 41.56
CA ASN A 193 -2.58 -23.95 42.40
C ASN A 193 -2.31 -22.70 41.58
N ALA A 194 -1.26 -22.67 40.75
CA ALA A 194 -0.99 -21.55 39.87
C ALA A 194 -2.14 -21.32 38.87
N ALA A 195 -2.74 -22.38 38.33
CA ALA A 195 -3.91 -22.25 37.47
C ALA A 195 -5.11 -21.59 38.19
N ARG A 196 -5.40 -21.99 39.43
CA ARG A 196 -6.48 -21.39 40.24
C ARG A 196 -6.19 -19.94 40.61
N GLU A 197 -4.96 -19.62 41.01
CA GLU A 197 -4.55 -18.23 41.29
C GLU A 197 -4.75 -17.35 40.04
N LEU A 198 -4.34 -17.82 38.89
CA LEU A 198 -4.47 -17.09 37.64
C LEU A 198 -5.94 -16.76 37.31
N VAL A 199 -6.86 -17.69 37.50
CA VAL A 199 -8.30 -17.49 37.28
C VAL A 199 -8.88 -16.45 38.23
N ASN A 200 -8.33 -16.33 39.43
CA ASN A 200 -8.81 -15.40 40.46
C ASN A 200 -8.10 -14.04 40.39
N GLU A 201 -6.98 -13.93 39.71
CA GLU A 201 -6.14 -12.70 39.65
C GLU A 201 -6.76 -11.61 38.76
N ASP A 202 -7.67 -11.96 37.85
CA ASP A 202 -8.12 -11.00 36.84
C ASP A 202 -9.64 -11.01 36.60
N THR A 203 -10.20 -9.81 36.63
CA THR A 203 -11.62 -9.56 36.32
C THR A 203 -11.87 -9.34 34.82
N LEU A 204 -10.84 -9.40 33.99
CA LEU A 204 -10.90 -9.06 32.54
C LEU A 204 -11.20 -10.27 31.65
N TRP A 205 -11.44 -11.43 32.21
CA TRP A 205 -11.82 -12.63 31.49
C TRP A 205 -13.13 -12.43 30.69
N LEU A 206 -13.20 -13.02 29.51
CA LEU A 206 -14.50 -13.27 28.90
C LEU A 206 -15.17 -14.43 29.65
N GLY A 207 -16.38 -14.23 30.12
CA GLY A 207 -17.07 -15.12 31.07
C GLY A 207 -17.02 -16.60 30.69
N GLY A 208 -17.17 -16.95 29.40
CA GLY A 208 -17.12 -18.34 28.93
C GLY A 208 -15.75 -19.01 29.07
N ASP A 209 -14.65 -18.25 28.96
CA ASP A 209 -13.28 -18.80 29.10
C ASP A 209 -12.97 -19.03 30.57
N GLN A 210 -13.40 -18.16 31.47
CA GLN A 210 -13.21 -18.30 32.89
C GLN A 210 -13.96 -19.52 33.43
N ASP A 211 -15.19 -19.74 32.99
CA ASP A 211 -16.01 -20.91 33.42
C ASP A 211 -15.42 -22.23 32.93
N ARG A 212 -14.90 -22.26 31.69
CA ARG A 212 -14.20 -23.43 31.13
C ARG A 212 -13.00 -23.87 31.94
N ILE A 213 -12.23 -22.94 32.49
CA ILE A 213 -11.01 -23.25 33.25
C ILE A 213 -11.32 -23.60 34.70
N ARG A 214 -12.42 -23.10 35.25
CA ARG A 214 -12.90 -23.46 36.60
C ARG A 214 -13.45 -24.88 36.69
N ALA A 215 -13.96 -25.41 35.59
CA ALA A 215 -14.53 -26.77 35.50
C ALA A 215 -13.43 -27.83 35.48
#